data_cc0e0f3d815c1052f9e1bd0ce8a7eb6f
#
_entry.id   cc0e0f3d815c1052f9e1bd0ce8a7eb6f
#
_cell.length_a   1.000
_cell.length_b   1.000
_cell.length_c   1.000
_cell.angle_alpha   90.00
_cell.angle_beta   90.00
_cell.angle_gamma   90.00
#
_symmetry.space_group_name_H-M   'P 1'
#
loop_
_entity.id
_entity.type
_entity.pdbx_description
1 polymer ?
#
loop_
_entity_poly.entity_id
_entity_poly.type
_entity_poly.pdbx_seq_one_letter_code
_entity_poly.pdbx_strand_id
1 'polypeptide(L)'
;MSIHVNCFAMKQLTITLLALLLSICSLSAQEAAESSSKDSIVATYLNSGRYLDAMAAHRDLKGELHPVAELLYQGLIHRALGRKQASCRSFQKLVEQYADVCSADLIDSCLVEIANLSLLAGDSSGLRWLQRTLSAYAQAPEDACPLSRERIAKLGVVAQERLAAFAQPRMHLVHQPPRDTLQMQLPHGVPTVSVTINGVRTQAFVDTGSQGCLFLNEGVARRLGLQVELKPGTLNGVTVPVGQAKIDSLRVGAATIYNVPVFVSGAALLDTLRLPGHEQVLDSVRHIAQGFYDTPLLGLELLQTYGAVTMDLERNQLILCSREATPERPELLPNMYENQHKLYVQGLLNGVRSTLMLDTGLDGPVLLSERFALQHPSQLPLPPLQQLRQLDVNLHQTKRVETRLLEGANFQILPDAPRLVRPGLTLRIDQNAIHQQHSGDGVVGMEGLRACGSRFTLDFVNMRLSFD
;
A
#
# COMPACT_ATOMS: atom_id res chain seq x y z
N MET A 1 -16.18 16.28 -10.16
CA MET A 1 -14.94 16.96 -9.68
C MET A 1 -13.92 15.87 -9.35
N SER A 2 -12.88 15.77 -10.15
CA SER A 2 -11.95 14.62 -10.15
C SER A 2 -10.94 14.77 -9.03
N ILE A 3 -11.01 13.91 -8.02
CA ILE A 3 -9.92 13.76 -7.05
C ILE A 3 -8.87 12.88 -7.72
N HIS A 4 -8.06 13.47 -8.59
CA HIS A 4 -6.80 12.87 -8.99
C HIS A 4 -5.87 12.90 -7.78
N VAL A 5 -5.87 11.82 -7.00
CA VAL A 5 -4.72 11.51 -6.17
C VAL A 5 -3.61 11.12 -7.14
N ASN A 6 -2.79 12.10 -7.46
CA ASN A 6 -1.71 11.96 -8.43
C ASN A 6 -0.63 11.08 -7.78
N CYS A 7 -0.66 9.78 -8.01
CA CYS A 7 0.30 8.79 -7.49
C CYS A 7 1.75 9.17 -7.89
N PHE A 8 1.90 9.94 -8.98
CA PHE A 8 3.17 10.48 -9.45
C PHE A 8 3.70 11.61 -8.55
N ALA A 9 2.79 12.45 -8.02
CA ALA A 9 3.17 13.52 -7.09
C ALA A 9 3.67 12.96 -5.74
N MET A 10 3.11 11.84 -5.27
CA MET A 10 3.58 11.20 -4.03
C MET A 10 4.97 10.57 -4.16
N LYS A 11 5.33 10.00 -5.32
CA LYS A 11 6.70 9.48 -5.56
C LYS A 11 7.73 10.61 -5.56
N GLN A 12 7.43 11.72 -6.22
CA GLN A 12 8.31 12.90 -6.20
C GLN A 12 8.40 13.50 -4.79
N LEU A 13 7.30 13.53 -4.03
CA LEU A 13 7.27 14.10 -2.69
C LEU A 13 8.22 13.37 -1.73
N THR A 14 8.21 12.04 -1.72
CA THR A 14 9.08 11.25 -0.81
C THR A 14 10.56 11.42 -1.18
N ILE A 15 10.90 11.44 -2.46
CA ILE A 15 12.27 11.64 -2.95
C ILE A 15 12.72 13.08 -2.70
N THR A 16 11.86 14.07 -2.90
CA THR A 16 12.16 15.49 -2.69
C THR A 16 12.33 15.80 -1.21
N LEU A 17 11.47 15.26 -0.34
CA LEU A 17 11.57 15.44 1.12
C LEU A 17 12.92 14.99 1.68
N LEU A 18 13.50 13.94 1.12
CA LEU A 18 14.76 13.38 1.62
C LEU A 18 15.99 13.97 0.93
N ALA A 19 15.92 14.38 -0.34
CA ALA A 19 16.98 15.13 -0.99
C ALA A 19 17.20 16.50 -0.32
N LEU A 20 16.14 17.07 0.26
CA LEU A 20 16.18 18.34 1.00
C LEU A 20 16.84 18.23 2.38
N LEU A 21 16.81 17.06 3.02
CA LEU A 21 17.50 16.83 4.31
C LEU A 21 19.01 16.99 4.21
N LEU A 22 19.59 16.71 3.04
CA LEU A 22 21.02 16.93 2.77
C LEU A 22 21.41 18.41 2.65
N SER A 23 20.44 19.31 2.51
CA SER A 23 20.68 20.77 2.39
C SER A 23 20.47 21.58 3.69
N ILE A 24 20.02 20.97 4.78
CA ILE A 24 19.74 21.66 6.06
C ILE A 24 21.01 21.91 6.90
N CYS A 25 22.17 21.35 6.54
CA CYS A 25 23.38 21.45 7.34
C CYS A 25 24.16 22.74 7.13
N SER A 26 23.72 23.85 7.73
CA SER A 26 24.54 25.06 7.95
C SER A 26 24.69 25.41 9.43
N LEU A 27 24.79 24.42 10.31
CA LEU A 27 25.13 24.58 11.73
C LEU A 27 26.56 24.11 11.99
N SER A 28 27.21 24.64 13.02
CA SER A 28 28.65 24.50 13.34
C SER A 28 29.26 23.14 12.99
N ALA A 29 30.39 23.15 12.28
CA ALA A 29 30.88 22.05 11.44
C ALA A 29 31.15 20.70 12.16
N GLN A 30 31.25 20.66 13.47
CA GLN A 30 31.62 19.42 14.18
C GLN A 30 30.42 18.70 14.79
N GLU A 31 29.48 19.38 15.43
CA GLU A 31 28.21 18.81 15.87
C GLU A 31 27.30 18.46 14.70
N ALA A 32 27.37 19.28 13.64
CA ALA A 32 26.68 19.00 12.37
C ALA A 32 27.19 17.74 11.67
N ALA A 33 28.47 17.37 11.77
CA ALA A 33 29.02 16.21 11.11
C ALA A 33 28.58 14.88 11.77
N GLU A 34 28.50 14.81 13.11
CA GLU A 34 28.06 13.61 13.83
C GLU A 34 26.55 13.41 13.75
N SER A 35 25.75 14.46 13.92
CA SER A 35 24.30 14.44 13.73
C SER A 35 23.96 14.08 12.28
N SER A 36 24.64 14.68 11.31
CA SER A 36 24.48 14.37 9.88
C SER A 36 24.74 12.90 9.54
N SER A 37 25.67 12.22 10.23
CA SER A 37 25.93 10.79 9.99
C SER A 37 24.79 9.90 10.53
N LYS A 38 24.22 10.22 11.70
CA LYS A 38 23.13 9.50 12.34
C LYS A 38 21.81 9.72 11.62
N ASP A 39 21.50 10.96 11.26
CA ASP A 39 20.34 11.31 10.44
C ASP A 39 20.37 10.56 9.10
N SER A 40 21.56 10.42 8.49
CA SER A 40 21.72 9.74 7.20
C SER A 40 21.39 8.24 7.27
N ILE A 41 21.55 7.58 8.43
CA ILE A 41 21.21 6.16 8.61
C ILE A 41 19.69 5.96 8.47
N VAL A 42 18.90 6.71 9.22
CA VAL A 42 17.42 6.63 9.16
C VAL A 42 16.92 7.05 7.79
N ALA A 43 17.48 8.15 7.26
CA ALA A 43 17.16 8.64 5.91
C ALA A 43 17.41 7.58 4.83
N THR A 44 18.53 6.86 4.90
CA THR A 44 18.86 5.80 3.93
C THR A 44 17.82 4.69 3.94
N TYR A 45 17.36 4.27 5.11
CA TYR A 45 16.30 3.26 5.20
C TYR A 45 14.96 3.77 4.66
N LEU A 46 14.55 5.00 5.01
CA LEU A 46 13.32 5.60 4.50
C LEU A 46 13.35 5.76 2.98
N ASN A 47 14.48 6.22 2.41
CA ASN A 47 14.68 6.38 0.96
C ASN A 47 14.59 5.06 0.20
N SER A 48 15.08 3.99 0.80
CA SER A 48 15.01 2.65 0.21
C SER A 48 13.66 1.95 0.47
N GLY A 49 12.70 2.62 1.12
CA GLY A 49 11.40 2.05 1.46
C GLY A 49 11.43 1.04 2.62
N ARG A 50 12.52 0.96 3.36
CA ARG A 50 12.75 0.01 4.47
C ARG A 50 12.26 0.59 5.79
N TYR A 51 10.95 0.83 5.90
CA TYR A 51 10.36 1.56 7.04
C TYR A 51 10.51 0.86 8.39
N LEU A 52 10.57 -0.48 8.44
CA LEU A 52 10.78 -1.21 9.70
C LEU A 52 12.22 -1.07 10.19
N ASP A 53 13.20 -1.04 9.28
CA ASP A 53 14.60 -0.76 9.64
C ASP A 53 14.77 0.71 10.03
N ALA A 54 14.09 1.63 9.34
CA ALA A 54 14.06 3.03 9.73
C ALA A 54 13.48 3.23 11.13
N MET A 55 12.39 2.52 11.47
CA MET A 55 11.78 2.54 12.80
C MET A 55 12.75 2.03 13.87
N ALA A 56 13.46 0.94 13.61
CA ALA A 56 14.45 0.40 14.54
C ALA A 56 15.59 1.40 14.76
N ALA A 57 16.18 1.91 13.68
CA ALA A 57 17.26 2.90 13.74
C ALA A 57 16.82 4.20 14.43
N HIS A 58 15.61 4.71 14.13
CA HIS A 58 15.06 5.90 14.78
C HIS A 58 14.88 5.70 16.28
N ARG A 59 14.42 4.53 16.72
CA ARG A 59 14.28 4.21 18.14
C ARG A 59 15.64 4.15 18.85
N ASP A 60 16.62 3.51 18.21
CA ASP A 60 17.96 3.29 18.77
C ASP A 60 18.78 4.59 18.83
N LEU A 61 18.51 5.54 17.91
CA LEU A 61 19.15 6.85 17.84
C LEU A 61 18.31 7.98 18.47
N LYS A 62 17.26 7.64 19.23
CA LYS A 62 16.36 8.63 19.84
C LYS A 62 17.13 9.59 20.74
N GLY A 63 16.91 10.90 20.52
CA GLY A 63 17.60 11.99 21.24
C GLY A 63 19.00 12.30 20.72
N GLU A 64 19.48 11.57 19.70
CA GLU A 64 20.76 11.83 19.04
C GLU A 64 20.59 12.40 17.63
N LEU A 65 19.36 12.41 17.13
CA LEU A 65 18.98 12.95 15.82
C LEU A 65 18.77 14.47 15.93
N HIS A 66 18.97 15.18 14.80
CA HIS A 66 18.57 16.58 14.73
C HIS A 66 17.06 16.71 14.95
N PRO A 67 16.57 17.68 15.76
CA PRO A 67 15.15 17.75 16.13
C PRO A 67 14.17 17.81 14.96
N VAL A 68 14.54 18.50 13.85
CA VAL A 68 13.74 18.54 12.61
C VAL A 68 13.68 17.15 11.98
N ALA A 69 14.82 16.45 11.89
CA ALA A 69 14.91 15.10 11.34
C ALA A 69 14.12 14.11 12.20
N GLU A 70 14.21 14.19 13.51
CA GLU A 70 13.45 13.34 14.44
C GLU A 70 11.94 13.44 14.19
N LEU A 71 11.38 14.66 14.13
CA LEU A 71 9.95 14.87 13.86
C LEU A 71 9.54 14.41 12.46
N LEU A 72 10.37 14.67 11.46
CA LEU A 72 10.12 14.24 10.07
C LEU A 72 10.08 12.71 9.98
N TYR A 73 11.10 12.03 10.51
CA TYR A 73 11.18 10.57 10.48
C TYR A 73 10.05 9.93 11.27
N GLN A 74 9.74 10.47 12.45
CA GLN A 74 8.61 10.03 13.25
C GLN A 74 7.30 10.15 12.45
N GLY A 75 7.09 11.26 11.75
CA GLY A 75 5.92 11.45 10.90
C GLY A 75 5.83 10.40 9.79
N LEU A 76 6.92 10.15 9.07
CA LEU A 76 6.98 9.18 7.99
C LEU A 76 6.78 7.73 8.48
N ILE A 77 7.40 7.36 9.61
CA ILE A 77 7.26 6.05 10.23
C ILE A 77 5.83 5.83 10.72
N HIS A 78 5.23 6.82 11.40
CA HIS A 78 3.83 6.73 11.83
C HIS A 78 2.88 6.57 10.65
N ARG A 79 3.12 7.26 9.53
CA ARG A 79 2.34 7.11 8.30
C ARG A 79 2.41 5.67 7.80
N ALA A 80 3.62 5.12 7.69
CA ALA A 80 3.83 3.75 7.20
C ALA A 80 3.20 2.69 8.13
N LEU A 81 3.10 2.97 9.43
CA LEU A 81 2.43 2.12 10.41
C LEU A 81 0.91 2.38 10.52
N GLY A 82 0.30 3.09 9.56
CA GLY A 82 -1.14 3.39 9.58
C GLY A 82 -1.59 4.33 10.69
N ARG A 83 -0.68 4.90 11.49
CA ARG A 83 -0.95 5.80 12.62
C ARG A 83 -1.14 7.23 12.13
N LYS A 84 -2.16 7.43 11.29
CA LYS A 84 -2.37 8.67 10.49
C LYS A 84 -2.46 9.93 11.35
N GLN A 85 -3.16 9.88 12.49
CA GLN A 85 -3.27 11.03 13.41
C GLN A 85 -1.93 11.35 14.09
N ALA A 86 -1.16 10.34 14.49
CA ALA A 86 0.16 10.54 15.10
C ALA A 86 1.14 11.14 14.09
N SER A 87 1.12 10.66 12.84
CA SER A 87 1.88 11.22 11.73
C SER A 87 1.53 12.69 11.49
N CYS A 88 0.24 13.03 11.42
CA CYS A 88 -0.25 14.40 11.29
C CYS A 88 0.30 15.32 12.40
N ARG A 89 0.23 14.87 13.66
CA ARG A 89 0.78 15.63 14.80
C ARG A 89 2.30 15.84 14.73
N SER A 90 3.07 14.88 14.24
CA SER A 90 4.51 15.04 14.07
C SER A 90 4.84 16.11 13.04
N PHE A 91 4.16 16.11 11.89
CA PHE A 91 4.33 17.16 10.86
C PHE A 91 3.83 18.52 11.33
N GLN A 92 2.72 18.61 12.09
CA GLN A 92 2.26 19.86 12.69
C GLN A 92 3.30 20.46 13.62
N LYS A 93 3.87 19.65 14.54
CA LYS A 93 4.93 20.09 15.44
C LYS A 93 6.16 20.58 14.68
N LEU A 94 6.55 19.88 13.61
CA LEU A 94 7.67 20.31 12.76
C LEU A 94 7.41 21.71 12.20
N VAL A 95 6.24 21.93 11.62
CA VAL A 95 5.86 23.24 11.06
C VAL A 95 5.77 24.32 12.15
N GLU A 96 5.17 24.02 13.30
CA GLU A 96 5.01 24.98 14.41
C GLU A 96 6.34 25.42 15.06
N GLN A 97 7.29 24.50 15.16
CA GLN A 97 8.50 24.73 15.95
C GLN A 97 9.72 25.10 15.10
N TYR A 98 9.71 24.77 13.81
CA TYR A 98 10.92 24.83 12.97
C TYR A 98 10.67 25.42 11.58
N ALA A 99 9.53 26.09 11.33
CA ALA A 99 9.24 26.66 10.02
C ALA A 99 10.24 27.74 9.58
N ASP A 100 10.84 28.44 10.52
CA ASP A 100 11.84 29.50 10.31
C ASP A 100 13.23 28.97 9.91
N VAL A 101 13.54 27.73 10.25
CA VAL A 101 14.84 27.08 9.93
C VAL A 101 14.74 26.02 8.83
N CYS A 102 13.53 25.67 8.45
CA CYS A 102 13.28 24.68 7.40
C CYS A 102 13.19 25.33 6.01
N SER A 103 13.55 24.56 4.97
CA SER A 103 13.31 25.00 3.60
C SER A 103 11.81 25.11 3.30
N ALA A 104 11.46 26.03 2.40
CA ALA A 104 10.09 26.21 1.92
C ALA A 104 9.47 24.92 1.39
N ASP A 105 10.24 24.10 0.66
CA ASP A 105 9.77 22.85 0.09
C ASP A 105 9.46 21.80 1.17
N LEU A 106 10.23 21.76 2.26
CA LEU A 106 9.95 20.86 3.37
C LEU A 106 8.65 21.25 4.09
N ILE A 107 8.48 22.54 4.37
CA ILE A 107 7.25 23.06 4.99
C ILE A 107 6.03 22.78 4.09
N ASP A 108 6.15 23.08 2.80
CA ASP A 108 5.11 22.78 1.81
C ASP A 108 4.70 21.32 1.81
N SER A 109 5.70 20.44 1.77
CA SER A 109 5.49 19.00 1.79
C SER A 109 4.79 18.53 3.08
N CYS A 110 5.18 19.05 4.24
CA CYS A 110 4.51 18.76 5.50
C CYS A 110 3.04 19.19 5.49
N LEU A 111 2.75 20.39 4.97
CA LEU A 111 1.37 20.90 4.90
C LEU A 111 0.49 20.09 3.94
N VAL A 112 1.03 19.63 2.81
CA VAL A 112 0.36 18.73 1.88
C VAL A 112 0.08 17.37 2.56
N GLU A 113 1.06 16.81 3.28
CA GLU A 113 0.89 15.54 4.00
C GLU A 113 -0.16 15.66 5.12
N ILE A 114 -0.18 16.77 5.86
CA ILE A 114 -1.22 17.03 6.88
C ILE A 114 -2.62 17.03 6.24
N ALA A 115 -2.77 17.66 5.06
CA ALA A 115 -4.04 17.68 4.34
C ALA A 115 -4.48 16.26 3.93
N ASN A 116 -3.56 15.45 3.39
CA ASN A 116 -3.83 14.10 2.95
C ASN A 116 -4.14 13.16 4.12
N LEU A 117 -3.31 13.19 5.17
CA LEU A 117 -3.46 12.37 6.37
C LEU A 117 -4.78 12.65 7.10
N SER A 118 -5.18 13.93 7.18
CA SER A 118 -6.46 14.32 7.79
C SER A 118 -7.64 13.71 7.04
N LEU A 119 -7.60 13.73 5.71
CA LEU A 119 -8.64 13.11 4.89
C LEU A 119 -8.66 11.59 5.10
N LEU A 120 -7.50 10.93 5.06
CA LEU A 120 -7.37 9.49 5.23
C LEU A 120 -7.71 9.01 6.67
N ALA A 121 -7.44 9.85 7.67
CA ALA A 121 -7.80 9.58 9.06
C ALA A 121 -9.28 9.78 9.37
N GLY A 122 -10.04 10.39 8.45
CA GLY A 122 -11.41 10.77 8.74
C GLY A 122 -11.55 11.90 9.77
N ASP A 123 -10.48 12.65 10.04
CA ASP A 123 -10.44 13.71 11.06
C ASP A 123 -10.14 15.08 10.43
N SER A 124 -11.10 16.00 10.52
CA SER A 124 -10.97 17.34 9.96
C SER A 124 -10.12 18.30 10.81
N SER A 125 -9.65 17.87 11.99
CA SER A 125 -8.88 18.73 12.90
C SER A 125 -7.59 19.25 12.26
N GLY A 126 -6.86 18.38 11.57
CA GLY A 126 -5.65 18.76 10.84
C GLY A 126 -5.91 19.74 9.70
N LEU A 127 -7.02 19.60 8.97
CA LEU A 127 -7.41 20.56 7.92
C LEU A 127 -7.79 21.93 8.49
N ARG A 128 -8.49 21.96 9.63
CA ARG A 128 -8.78 23.22 10.32
C ARG A 128 -7.53 23.89 10.87
N TRP A 129 -6.59 23.10 11.37
CA TRP A 129 -5.28 23.57 11.76
C TRP A 129 -4.54 24.17 10.55
N LEU A 130 -4.50 23.45 9.43
CA LEU A 130 -3.89 23.91 8.17
C LEU A 130 -4.47 25.23 7.70
N GLN A 131 -5.79 25.39 7.69
CA GLN A 131 -6.42 26.67 7.32
C GLN A 131 -5.98 27.84 8.20
N ARG A 132 -5.91 27.62 9.54
CA ARG A 132 -5.47 28.65 10.47
C ARG A 132 -4.01 29.02 10.22
N THR A 133 -3.14 28.04 10.01
CA THR A 133 -1.72 28.24 9.72
C THR A 133 -1.52 29.01 8.42
N LEU A 134 -2.23 28.63 7.34
CA LEU A 134 -2.17 29.34 6.06
C LEU A 134 -2.72 30.78 6.15
N SER A 135 -3.76 31.00 6.98
CA SER A 135 -4.28 32.34 7.23
C SER A 135 -3.28 33.23 7.98
N ALA A 136 -2.57 32.65 8.96
CA ALA A 136 -1.50 33.35 9.68
C ALA A 136 -0.33 33.69 8.72
N TYR A 137 0.08 32.74 7.89
CA TYR A 137 1.12 32.99 6.86
C TYR A 137 0.69 34.05 5.83
N ALA A 138 -0.57 34.10 5.44
CA ALA A 138 -1.10 35.11 4.52
C ALA A 138 -1.08 36.54 5.12
N GLN A 139 -1.13 36.68 6.45
CA GLN A 139 -1.11 37.95 7.17
C GLN A 139 0.30 38.37 7.59
N ALA A 140 1.25 37.44 7.68
CA ALA A 140 2.63 37.73 8.07
C ALA A 140 3.36 38.58 6.99
N PRO A 141 4.39 39.35 7.36
CA PRO A 141 5.29 39.95 6.40
C PRO A 141 5.89 38.91 5.45
N GLU A 142 6.18 39.29 4.21
CA GLU A 142 6.63 38.33 3.20
C GLU A 142 7.99 37.69 3.53
N ASP A 143 8.86 38.46 4.15
CA ASP A 143 10.19 38.05 4.63
C ASP A 143 10.12 37.15 5.88
N ALA A 144 9.02 37.19 6.62
CA ALA A 144 8.77 36.32 7.80
C ALA A 144 7.98 35.06 7.46
N CYS A 145 7.60 34.86 6.20
CA CYS A 145 6.80 33.72 5.77
C CYS A 145 7.67 32.65 5.07
N PRO A 146 7.60 31.37 5.47
CA PRO A 146 8.40 30.32 4.84
C PRO A 146 7.92 29.98 3.41
N LEU A 147 6.72 30.42 3.02
CA LEU A 147 6.10 30.12 1.72
C LEU A 147 5.75 31.39 0.93
N SER A 148 5.82 31.31 -0.39
CA SER A 148 5.33 32.37 -1.26
C SER A 148 3.82 32.54 -1.18
N ARG A 149 3.31 33.75 -1.44
CA ARG A 149 1.87 34.06 -1.47
C ARG A 149 1.09 33.17 -2.43
N GLU A 150 1.66 32.89 -3.59
CA GLU A 150 1.08 31.99 -4.59
C GLU A 150 0.90 30.59 -4.02
N ARG A 151 1.92 30.08 -3.29
CA ARG A 151 1.86 28.72 -2.70
C ARG A 151 0.86 28.63 -1.58
N ILE A 152 0.79 29.65 -0.71
CA ILE A 152 -0.23 29.75 0.35
C ILE A 152 -1.64 29.71 -0.27
N ALA A 153 -1.88 30.46 -1.35
CA ALA A 153 -3.18 30.46 -2.02
C ALA A 153 -3.54 29.08 -2.58
N LYS A 154 -2.59 28.38 -3.24
CA LYS A 154 -2.80 27.03 -3.76
C LYS A 154 -3.12 26.01 -2.65
N LEU A 155 -2.38 26.04 -1.55
CA LEU A 155 -2.65 25.18 -0.39
C LEU A 155 -3.99 25.52 0.27
N GLY A 156 -4.39 26.78 0.29
CA GLY A 156 -5.70 27.22 0.77
C GLY A 156 -6.85 26.59 -0.04
N VAL A 157 -6.72 26.53 -1.36
CA VAL A 157 -7.68 25.84 -2.23
C VAL A 157 -7.73 24.35 -1.91
N VAL A 158 -6.56 23.69 -1.79
CA VAL A 158 -6.49 22.26 -1.42
C VAL A 158 -7.17 22.01 -0.07
N ALA A 159 -6.91 22.83 0.95
CA ALA A 159 -7.53 22.68 2.26
C ALA A 159 -9.05 22.85 2.21
N GLN A 160 -9.56 23.81 1.43
CA GLN A 160 -11.00 24.00 1.23
C GLN A 160 -11.65 22.84 0.50
N GLU A 161 -11.06 22.35 -0.59
CA GLU A 161 -11.55 21.18 -1.33
C GLU A 161 -11.61 19.92 -0.44
N ARG A 162 -10.56 19.70 0.37
CA ARG A 162 -10.52 18.57 1.31
C ARG A 162 -11.58 18.72 2.40
N LEU A 163 -11.81 19.91 2.93
CA LEU A 163 -12.90 20.15 3.89
C LEU A 163 -14.28 19.98 3.26
N ALA A 164 -14.49 20.43 2.04
CA ALA A 164 -15.73 20.18 1.31
C ALA A 164 -15.99 18.68 1.11
N ALA A 165 -14.94 17.88 0.91
CA ALA A 165 -15.05 16.42 0.84
C ALA A 165 -15.54 15.81 2.18
N PHE A 166 -15.33 16.48 3.32
CA PHE A 166 -15.86 16.03 4.60
C PHE A 166 -17.38 16.20 4.72
N ALA A 167 -17.99 17.09 3.98
CA ALA A 167 -19.44 17.27 3.93
C ALA A 167 -20.15 16.18 3.10
N GLN A 168 -19.39 15.44 2.29
CA GLN A 168 -19.96 14.35 1.48
C GLN A 168 -20.15 13.08 2.31
N PRO A 169 -21.16 12.26 2.01
CA PRO A 169 -21.32 10.95 2.64
C PRO A 169 -20.05 10.10 2.44
N ARG A 170 -19.49 9.66 3.56
CA ARG A 170 -18.26 8.88 3.58
C ARG A 170 -18.55 7.41 3.73
N MET A 171 -17.57 6.61 3.33
CA MET A 171 -17.57 5.21 3.67
C MET A 171 -17.63 5.04 5.20
N HIS A 172 -18.60 4.29 5.66
CA HIS A 172 -18.77 3.96 7.06
C HIS A 172 -19.31 2.54 7.22
N LEU A 173 -18.82 1.88 8.23
CA LEU A 173 -19.13 0.51 8.56
C LEU A 173 -20.22 0.48 9.63
N VAL A 174 -21.24 -0.36 9.43
CA VAL A 174 -22.39 -0.52 10.33
C VAL A 174 -22.62 -2.00 10.59
N HIS A 175 -23.13 -2.30 11.77
CA HIS A 175 -23.47 -3.67 12.20
C HIS A 175 -22.29 -4.67 12.14
N GLN A 176 -21.08 -4.19 12.41
CA GLN A 176 -19.92 -5.09 12.47
C GLN A 176 -19.94 -5.84 13.81
N PRO A 177 -20.04 -7.18 13.81
CA PRO A 177 -19.84 -7.96 15.02
C PRO A 177 -18.36 -7.89 15.44
N PRO A 178 -18.04 -8.14 16.72
CA PRO A 178 -16.65 -8.21 17.19
C PRO A 178 -15.80 -9.18 16.35
N ARG A 179 -16.41 -10.29 15.93
CA ARG A 179 -15.81 -11.29 15.05
C ARG A 179 -16.87 -11.87 14.13
N ASP A 180 -16.52 -11.97 12.84
CA ASP A 180 -17.33 -12.59 11.82
C ASP A 180 -16.52 -13.68 11.09
N THR A 181 -17.14 -14.76 10.68
CA THR A 181 -16.48 -15.88 9.99
C THR A 181 -17.26 -16.20 8.71
N LEU A 182 -16.60 -16.04 7.58
CA LEU A 182 -17.15 -16.29 6.28
C LEU A 182 -16.54 -17.54 5.68
N GLN A 183 -17.38 -18.31 4.94
CA GLN A 183 -16.84 -19.36 4.09
C GLN A 183 -16.05 -18.73 2.94
N MET A 184 -14.82 -19.17 2.79
CA MET A 184 -13.89 -18.75 1.75
C MET A 184 -13.73 -19.89 0.73
N GLN A 185 -13.52 -19.54 -0.52
CA GLN A 185 -13.10 -20.45 -1.57
C GLN A 185 -11.74 -19.99 -2.09
N LEU A 186 -11.03 -20.86 -2.77
CA LEU A 186 -9.70 -20.59 -3.34
C LEU A 186 -9.67 -20.97 -4.83
N PRO A 187 -10.54 -20.36 -5.68
CA PRO A 187 -10.46 -20.61 -7.11
C PRO A 187 -9.10 -20.14 -7.62
N HIS A 188 -8.37 -21.02 -8.27
CA HIS A 188 -7.01 -20.73 -8.74
C HIS A 188 -6.09 -20.16 -7.65
N GLY A 189 -6.24 -20.64 -6.41
CA GLY A 189 -5.41 -20.21 -5.28
C GLY A 189 -5.76 -18.86 -4.65
N VAL A 190 -6.66 -18.09 -5.24
CA VAL A 190 -7.01 -16.72 -4.79
C VAL A 190 -8.18 -16.75 -3.80
N PRO A 191 -8.05 -16.14 -2.60
CA PRO A 191 -9.13 -16.08 -1.62
C PRO A 191 -10.36 -15.37 -2.17
N THR A 192 -11.52 -16.02 -2.07
CA THR A 192 -12.79 -15.56 -2.62
C THR A 192 -13.91 -15.74 -1.63
N VAL A 193 -14.74 -14.72 -1.44
CA VAL A 193 -15.87 -14.73 -0.53
C VAL A 193 -17.16 -14.24 -1.19
N SER A 194 -18.31 -14.67 -0.66
CA SER A 194 -19.59 -14.15 -1.11
C SER A 194 -19.88 -12.79 -0.47
N VAL A 195 -20.22 -11.81 -1.28
CA VAL A 195 -20.60 -10.45 -0.87
C VAL A 195 -21.93 -10.03 -1.49
N THR A 196 -22.51 -8.95 -0.98
CA THR A 196 -23.70 -8.34 -1.60
C THR A 196 -23.40 -6.87 -1.90
N ILE A 197 -23.45 -6.47 -3.17
CA ILE A 197 -23.18 -5.12 -3.66
C ILE A 197 -24.49 -4.51 -4.13
N ASN A 198 -24.97 -3.43 -3.52
CA ASN A 198 -26.24 -2.79 -3.84
C ASN A 198 -27.42 -3.80 -3.91
N GLY A 199 -27.46 -4.76 -2.98
CA GLY A 199 -28.48 -5.83 -2.96
C GLY A 199 -28.21 -7.03 -3.88
N VAL A 200 -27.22 -6.97 -4.77
CA VAL A 200 -26.86 -8.07 -5.69
C VAL A 200 -25.78 -8.94 -5.07
N ARG A 201 -26.09 -10.23 -4.87
CA ARG A 201 -25.12 -11.20 -4.36
C ARG A 201 -24.12 -11.62 -5.45
N THR A 202 -22.84 -11.59 -5.12
CA THR A 202 -21.74 -12.00 -6.03
C THR A 202 -20.58 -12.59 -5.24
N GLN A 203 -19.62 -13.17 -5.94
CA GLN A 203 -18.31 -13.54 -5.38
C GLN A 203 -17.36 -12.35 -5.52
N ALA A 204 -16.41 -12.21 -4.60
CA ALA A 204 -15.37 -11.19 -4.66
C ALA A 204 -14.03 -11.76 -4.19
N PHE A 205 -12.95 -11.45 -4.87
CA PHE A 205 -11.60 -11.76 -4.43
C PHE A 205 -11.19 -10.89 -3.24
N VAL A 206 -10.41 -11.45 -2.34
CA VAL A 206 -9.79 -10.72 -1.22
C VAL A 206 -8.33 -10.47 -1.59
N ASP A 207 -8.04 -9.23 -1.98
CA ASP A 207 -6.80 -8.86 -2.65
C ASP A 207 -6.08 -7.70 -1.95
N THR A 208 -5.05 -8.03 -1.15
CA THR A 208 -4.20 -7.03 -0.50
C THR A 208 -3.25 -6.33 -1.48
N GLY A 209 -3.04 -6.87 -2.66
CA GLY A 209 -2.30 -6.25 -3.76
C GLY A 209 -3.10 -5.19 -4.50
N SER A 210 -4.43 -5.16 -4.36
CA SER A 210 -5.30 -4.15 -4.97
C SER A 210 -5.41 -2.90 -4.11
N GLN A 211 -5.21 -1.73 -4.72
CA GLN A 211 -5.40 -0.44 -4.06
C GLN A 211 -6.90 -0.08 -4.01
N GLY A 212 -7.28 0.71 -3.01
CA GLY A 212 -8.65 1.17 -2.83
C GLY A 212 -9.55 0.16 -2.10
N CYS A 213 -10.85 0.45 -2.10
CA CYS A 213 -11.83 -0.35 -1.37
C CYS A 213 -12.41 -1.47 -2.23
N LEU A 214 -12.88 -1.13 -3.42
CA LEU A 214 -13.52 -2.06 -4.34
C LEU A 214 -13.08 -1.76 -5.77
N PHE A 215 -12.69 -2.80 -6.49
CA PHE A 215 -12.37 -2.72 -7.90
C PHE A 215 -13.38 -3.53 -8.72
N LEU A 216 -13.91 -2.93 -9.80
CA LEU A 216 -14.84 -3.56 -10.72
C LEU A 216 -14.36 -3.36 -12.16
N ASN A 217 -14.70 -4.28 -13.05
CA ASN A 217 -14.67 -3.96 -14.46
C ASN A 217 -15.96 -3.20 -14.87
N GLU A 218 -15.92 -2.57 -16.05
CA GLU A 218 -17.05 -1.80 -16.58
C GLU A 218 -18.31 -2.66 -16.75
N GLY A 219 -18.17 -3.91 -17.18
CA GLY A 219 -19.30 -4.83 -17.35
C GLY A 219 -20.01 -5.14 -16.04
N VAL A 220 -19.23 -5.40 -14.98
CA VAL A 220 -19.77 -5.60 -13.61
C VAL A 220 -20.41 -4.31 -13.10
N ALA A 221 -19.73 -3.18 -13.23
CA ALA A 221 -20.26 -1.88 -12.81
C ALA A 221 -21.62 -1.58 -13.47
N ARG A 222 -21.73 -1.84 -14.76
CA ARG A 222 -22.98 -1.67 -15.53
C ARG A 222 -24.08 -2.61 -15.04
N ARG A 223 -23.76 -3.90 -14.77
CA ARG A 223 -24.74 -4.86 -14.20
C ARG A 223 -25.23 -4.44 -12.82
N LEU A 224 -24.42 -3.74 -12.05
CA LEU A 224 -24.79 -3.18 -10.74
C LEU A 224 -25.49 -1.83 -10.83
N GLY A 225 -25.81 -1.35 -12.05
CA GLY A 225 -26.50 -0.08 -12.27
C GLY A 225 -25.63 1.17 -12.08
N LEU A 226 -24.31 1.01 -12.01
CA LEU A 226 -23.39 2.13 -11.84
C LEU A 226 -23.18 2.85 -13.16
N GLN A 227 -23.36 4.16 -13.14
CA GLN A 227 -22.98 5.03 -14.26
C GLN A 227 -21.57 5.58 -13.97
N VAL A 228 -20.63 5.25 -14.82
CA VAL A 228 -19.22 5.62 -14.65
C VAL A 228 -18.70 6.24 -15.94
N GLU A 229 -18.18 7.45 -15.84
CA GLU A 229 -17.44 8.08 -16.92
C GLU A 229 -16.01 7.53 -16.90
N LEU A 230 -15.64 6.78 -17.94
CA LEU A 230 -14.30 6.25 -18.11
C LEU A 230 -13.44 7.25 -18.90
N LYS A 231 -12.24 7.51 -18.36
CA LYS A 231 -11.21 8.38 -18.99
C LYS A 231 -9.91 7.61 -19.14
N PRO A 232 -9.08 7.95 -20.13
CA PRO A 232 -7.75 7.36 -20.22
C PRO A 232 -6.98 7.56 -18.91
N GLY A 233 -6.45 6.47 -18.36
CA GLY A 233 -5.64 6.46 -17.16
C GLY A 233 -4.59 5.37 -17.23
N THR A 234 -3.69 5.33 -16.26
CA THR A 234 -2.63 4.31 -16.21
C THR A 234 -2.88 3.37 -15.04
N LEU A 235 -2.91 2.08 -15.33
CA LEU A 235 -3.05 1.02 -14.33
C LEU A 235 -1.95 -0.01 -14.57
N ASN A 236 -1.10 -0.23 -13.57
CA ASN A 236 0.09 -1.09 -13.66
C ASN A 236 0.99 -0.80 -14.88
N GLY A 237 1.16 0.48 -15.23
CA GLY A 237 1.99 0.91 -16.37
C GLY A 237 1.33 0.79 -17.75
N VAL A 238 0.08 0.33 -17.81
CA VAL A 238 -0.69 0.22 -19.05
C VAL A 238 -1.77 1.30 -19.10
N THR A 239 -1.92 1.97 -20.24
CA THR A 239 -3.01 2.92 -20.46
C THR A 239 -4.31 2.17 -20.72
N VAL A 240 -5.28 2.35 -19.84
CA VAL A 240 -6.61 1.74 -19.92
C VAL A 240 -7.68 2.77 -19.55
N PRO A 241 -8.92 2.62 -20.06
CA PRO A 241 -10.02 3.45 -19.59
C PRO A 241 -10.28 3.17 -18.11
N VAL A 242 -10.31 4.21 -17.28
CA VAL A 242 -10.56 4.10 -15.83
C VAL A 242 -11.57 5.13 -15.39
N GLY A 243 -12.31 4.81 -14.33
CA GLY A 243 -13.27 5.72 -13.73
C GLY A 243 -13.44 5.46 -12.23
N GLN A 244 -14.17 6.33 -11.60
CA GLN A 244 -14.52 6.22 -10.19
C GLN A 244 -16.03 6.29 -10.03
N ALA A 245 -16.56 5.50 -9.12
CA ALA A 245 -17.95 5.49 -8.72
C ALA A 245 -18.05 5.33 -7.20
N LYS A 246 -19.24 5.30 -6.72
CA LYS A 246 -19.56 4.95 -5.34
C LYS A 246 -20.76 4.03 -5.33
N ILE A 247 -20.70 2.94 -4.59
CA ILE A 247 -21.85 2.08 -4.31
C ILE A 247 -22.48 2.47 -2.99
N ASP A 248 -23.79 2.32 -2.92
CA ASP A 248 -24.56 2.70 -1.73
C ASP A 248 -24.26 1.76 -0.57
N SER A 249 -24.16 0.45 -0.85
CA SER A 249 -23.92 -0.55 0.18
C SER A 249 -23.10 -1.74 -0.34
N LEU A 250 -22.19 -2.21 0.53
CA LEU A 250 -21.46 -3.46 0.41
C LEU A 250 -21.67 -4.25 1.68
N ARG A 251 -22.22 -5.47 1.59
CA ARG A 251 -22.30 -6.39 2.71
C ARG A 251 -21.25 -7.49 2.57
N VAL A 252 -20.42 -7.61 3.60
CA VAL A 252 -19.40 -8.65 3.74
C VAL A 252 -19.68 -9.37 5.05
N GLY A 253 -20.20 -10.59 4.96
CA GLY A 253 -20.71 -11.32 6.12
C GLY A 253 -21.90 -10.59 6.77
N ALA A 254 -21.80 -10.37 8.07
CA ALA A 254 -22.79 -9.60 8.85
C ALA A 254 -22.59 -8.08 8.77
N ALA A 255 -21.38 -7.63 8.41
CA ALA A 255 -21.07 -6.21 8.31
C ALA A 255 -21.66 -5.57 7.05
N THR A 256 -22.17 -4.36 7.16
CA THR A 256 -22.61 -3.52 6.03
C THR A 256 -21.81 -2.24 6.01
N ILE A 257 -21.23 -1.94 4.84
CA ILE A 257 -20.42 -0.76 4.59
C ILE A 257 -21.17 0.10 3.59
N TYR A 258 -21.42 1.36 3.95
CA TYR A 258 -22.11 2.32 3.09
C TYR A 258 -21.14 3.28 2.42
N ASN A 259 -21.56 3.84 1.27
CA ASN A 259 -20.80 4.83 0.50
C ASN A 259 -19.39 4.36 0.10
N VAL A 260 -19.26 3.11 -0.34
CA VAL A 260 -17.98 2.51 -0.67
C VAL A 260 -17.43 3.08 -1.98
N PRO A 261 -16.22 3.67 -1.99
CA PRO A 261 -15.56 4.08 -3.21
C PRO A 261 -15.24 2.88 -4.10
N VAL A 262 -15.49 3.03 -5.39
CA VAL A 262 -15.26 2.00 -6.39
C VAL A 262 -14.35 2.53 -7.48
N PHE A 263 -13.31 1.78 -7.79
CA PHE A 263 -12.51 1.99 -8.98
C PHE A 263 -13.02 1.07 -10.09
N VAL A 264 -13.20 1.63 -11.29
CA VAL A 264 -13.73 0.89 -12.44
C VAL A 264 -12.74 0.96 -13.58
N SER A 265 -12.42 -0.19 -14.18
CA SER A 265 -11.61 -0.23 -15.42
C SER A 265 -12.42 -0.71 -16.61
N GLY A 266 -12.16 -0.12 -17.76
CA GLY A 266 -12.74 -0.55 -19.04
C GLY A 266 -12.16 -1.86 -19.56
N ALA A 267 -12.93 -2.57 -20.36
CA ALA A 267 -12.73 -3.97 -20.77
C ALA A 267 -11.77 -4.18 -21.96
N ALA A 268 -10.78 -3.34 -22.17
CA ALA A 268 -9.97 -3.38 -23.40
C ALA A 268 -9.10 -4.65 -23.61
N LEU A 269 -8.95 -5.52 -22.60
CA LEU A 269 -7.87 -6.50 -22.60
C LEU A 269 -8.18 -7.83 -23.26
N LEU A 270 -9.36 -8.36 -23.04
CA LEU A 270 -9.71 -9.70 -23.55
C LEU A 270 -9.90 -9.71 -25.06
N ASP A 271 -10.37 -8.58 -25.60
CA ASP A 271 -10.57 -8.44 -27.06
C ASP A 271 -9.25 -8.33 -27.83
N THR A 272 -8.19 -7.87 -27.17
CA THR A 272 -6.85 -7.73 -27.75
C THR A 272 -5.97 -8.96 -27.55
N LEU A 273 -6.43 -9.93 -26.76
CA LEU A 273 -5.68 -11.15 -26.50
C LEU A 273 -5.44 -11.94 -27.78
N ARG A 274 -4.16 -12.16 -28.10
CA ARG A 274 -3.71 -12.96 -29.23
C ARG A 274 -2.71 -14.00 -28.74
N LEU A 275 -2.88 -15.23 -29.15
CA LEU A 275 -1.94 -16.34 -28.88
C LEU A 275 -1.57 -16.99 -30.22
N PRO A 276 -0.65 -16.41 -30.98
CA PRO A 276 -0.24 -16.96 -32.27
C PRO A 276 0.24 -18.41 -32.14
N GLY A 277 -0.34 -19.30 -32.97
CA GLY A 277 -0.06 -20.74 -32.95
C GLY A 277 -0.76 -21.52 -31.83
N HIS A 278 -1.66 -20.88 -31.06
CA HIS A 278 -2.43 -21.51 -30.00
C HIS A 278 -3.91 -21.07 -30.00
N GLU A 279 -4.46 -20.85 -31.19
CA GLU A 279 -5.82 -20.35 -31.37
C GLU A 279 -6.87 -21.29 -30.74
N GLN A 280 -6.61 -22.60 -30.76
CA GLN A 280 -7.52 -23.61 -30.16
C GLN A 280 -7.71 -23.47 -28.65
N VAL A 281 -6.70 -22.94 -27.95
CA VAL A 281 -6.77 -22.72 -26.48
C VAL A 281 -7.15 -21.28 -26.12
N LEU A 282 -7.20 -20.40 -27.12
CA LEU A 282 -7.46 -18.98 -26.91
C LEU A 282 -8.82 -18.73 -26.24
N ASP A 283 -9.85 -19.45 -26.66
CA ASP A 283 -11.20 -19.28 -26.11
C ASP A 283 -11.28 -19.77 -24.65
N SER A 284 -10.59 -20.86 -24.32
CA SER A 284 -10.49 -21.32 -22.93
C SER A 284 -9.74 -20.32 -22.05
N VAL A 285 -8.64 -19.77 -22.55
CA VAL A 285 -7.87 -18.72 -21.84
C VAL A 285 -8.70 -17.47 -21.67
N ARG A 286 -9.43 -17.04 -22.69
CA ARG A 286 -10.36 -15.90 -22.61
C ARG A 286 -11.45 -16.14 -21.58
N HIS A 287 -12.04 -17.33 -21.57
CA HIS A 287 -13.10 -17.67 -20.62
C HIS A 287 -12.60 -17.62 -19.16
N ILE A 288 -11.42 -18.19 -18.88
CA ILE A 288 -10.80 -18.12 -17.56
C ILE A 288 -10.47 -16.67 -17.19
N ALA A 289 -9.82 -15.93 -18.09
CA ALA A 289 -9.47 -14.53 -17.89
C ALA A 289 -10.72 -13.66 -17.67
N GLN A 290 -11.82 -13.93 -18.41
CA GLN A 290 -13.10 -13.25 -18.21
C GLN A 290 -13.68 -13.52 -16.84
N GLY A 291 -13.59 -14.75 -16.32
CA GLY A 291 -14.05 -15.11 -14.98
C GLY A 291 -13.32 -14.31 -13.89
N PHE A 292 -12.00 -14.18 -14.01
CA PHE A 292 -11.20 -13.30 -13.13
C PHE A 292 -11.60 -11.84 -13.27
N TYR A 293 -11.74 -11.38 -14.51
CA TYR A 293 -12.04 -9.99 -14.80
C TYR A 293 -13.45 -9.60 -14.35
N ASP A 294 -14.41 -10.54 -14.38
CA ASP A 294 -15.79 -10.32 -13.96
C ASP A 294 -15.99 -10.48 -12.44
N THR A 295 -14.96 -10.84 -11.70
CA THR A 295 -15.02 -10.98 -10.25
C THR A 295 -14.56 -9.67 -9.59
N PRO A 296 -15.41 -9.02 -8.76
CA PRO A 296 -15.01 -7.88 -7.94
C PRO A 296 -13.79 -8.17 -7.08
N LEU A 297 -12.95 -7.14 -6.83
CA LEU A 297 -11.83 -7.24 -5.90
C LEU A 297 -12.09 -6.39 -4.66
N LEU A 298 -12.03 -7.01 -3.47
CA LEU A 298 -11.99 -6.31 -2.18
C LEU A 298 -10.55 -5.91 -1.90
N GLY A 299 -10.25 -4.63 -2.03
CA GLY A 299 -8.90 -4.12 -1.92
C GLY A 299 -8.46 -3.79 -0.50
N LEU A 300 -7.20 -3.42 -0.37
CA LEU A 300 -6.53 -3.19 0.91
C LEU A 300 -7.24 -2.16 1.80
N GLU A 301 -7.70 -1.03 1.24
CA GLU A 301 -8.35 0.01 2.03
C GLU A 301 -9.67 -0.46 2.66
N LEU A 302 -10.40 -1.37 2.00
CA LEU A 302 -11.57 -2.00 2.59
C LEU A 302 -11.17 -2.95 3.71
N LEU A 303 -10.16 -3.79 3.51
CA LEU A 303 -9.68 -4.74 4.52
C LEU A 303 -9.17 -4.02 5.77
N GLN A 304 -8.55 -2.87 5.61
CA GLN A 304 -8.08 -2.01 6.71
C GLN A 304 -9.20 -1.36 7.54
N THR A 305 -10.46 -1.43 7.10
CA THR A 305 -11.59 -1.00 7.94
C THR A 305 -11.81 -1.95 9.12
N TYR A 306 -11.37 -3.19 9.00
CA TYR A 306 -11.32 -4.16 10.07
C TYR A 306 -10.05 -3.96 10.93
N GLY A 307 -10.08 -4.45 12.16
CA GLY A 307 -8.92 -4.47 13.06
C GLY A 307 -7.95 -5.58 12.66
N ALA A 308 -8.50 -6.76 12.34
CA ALA A 308 -7.73 -7.89 11.84
C ALA A 308 -8.51 -8.73 10.84
N VAL A 309 -7.77 -9.32 9.89
CA VAL A 309 -8.27 -10.25 8.88
C VAL A 309 -7.44 -11.53 8.95
N THR A 310 -8.09 -12.65 9.27
CA THR A 310 -7.44 -13.96 9.31
C THR A 310 -7.91 -14.83 8.16
N MET A 311 -6.99 -15.44 7.45
CA MET A 311 -7.25 -16.48 6.45
C MET A 311 -6.86 -17.85 7.02
N ASP A 312 -7.85 -18.72 7.23
CA ASP A 312 -7.69 -20.11 7.65
C ASP A 312 -7.85 -20.99 6.41
N LEU A 313 -6.72 -21.39 5.82
CA LEU A 313 -6.68 -22.11 4.56
C LEU A 313 -7.06 -23.59 4.74
N GLU A 314 -6.92 -24.15 5.95
CA GLU A 314 -7.35 -25.52 6.25
C GLU A 314 -8.87 -25.61 6.35
N ARG A 315 -9.49 -24.63 7.00
CA ARG A 315 -10.95 -24.58 7.17
C ARG A 315 -11.66 -23.84 6.05
N ASN A 316 -10.92 -23.26 5.13
CA ASN A 316 -11.45 -22.37 4.07
C ASN A 316 -12.33 -21.27 4.67
N GLN A 317 -11.79 -20.52 5.63
CA GLN A 317 -12.50 -19.47 6.34
C GLN A 317 -11.75 -18.15 6.25
N LEU A 318 -12.51 -17.07 6.00
CA LEU A 318 -12.09 -15.70 6.22
C LEU A 318 -12.70 -15.20 7.52
N ILE A 319 -11.87 -14.78 8.47
CA ILE A 319 -12.31 -14.29 9.77
C ILE A 319 -12.01 -12.80 9.84
N LEU A 320 -13.04 -11.99 10.09
CA LEU A 320 -12.96 -10.54 10.15
C LEU A 320 -13.20 -10.11 11.60
N CYS A 321 -12.23 -9.41 12.20
CA CYS A 321 -12.38 -8.87 13.54
C CYS A 321 -12.54 -7.35 13.48
N SER A 322 -13.44 -6.79 14.29
CA SER A 322 -13.61 -5.34 14.38
C SER A 322 -12.37 -4.69 15.01
N ARG A 323 -12.20 -3.37 14.81
CA ARG A 323 -11.10 -2.63 15.45
C ARG A 323 -11.24 -2.64 16.97
N GLU A 324 -12.46 -2.53 17.49
CA GLU A 324 -12.74 -2.57 18.93
C GLU A 324 -12.43 -3.93 19.55
N ALA A 325 -12.56 -5.01 18.77
CA ALA A 325 -12.24 -6.37 19.20
C ALA A 325 -10.76 -6.75 19.00
N THR A 326 -9.98 -5.88 18.37
CA THR A 326 -8.56 -6.09 18.12
C THR A 326 -7.75 -5.16 19.05
N PRO A 327 -7.22 -5.66 20.17
CA PRO A 327 -6.53 -4.81 21.14
C PRO A 327 -5.21 -4.28 20.60
N GLU A 328 -4.88 -3.04 20.96
CA GLU A 328 -3.54 -2.52 20.77
C GLU A 328 -2.56 -3.29 21.67
N ARG A 329 -1.44 -3.68 21.09
CA ARG A 329 -0.36 -4.42 21.76
C ARG A 329 0.97 -3.69 21.55
N PRO A 330 1.22 -2.61 22.30
CA PRO A 330 2.41 -1.76 22.11
C PRO A 330 3.73 -2.51 22.37
N GLU A 331 3.68 -3.62 23.13
CA GLU A 331 4.82 -4.49 23.39
C GLU A 331 5.26 -5.31 22.17
N LEU A 332 4.37 -5.48 21.19
CA LEU A 332 4.69 -6.20 19.95
C LEU A 332 5.28 -5.25 18.91
N LEU A 333 6.43 -5.61 18.38
CA LEU A 333 7.02 -4.86 17.27
C LEU A 333 6.24 -5.12 15.98
N PRO A 334 5.91 -4.09 15.17
CA PRO A 334 5.35 -4.26 13.86
C PRO A 334 6.30 -5.05 12.95
N ASN A 335 5.76 -5.89 12.07
CA ASN A 335 6.50 -6.56 10.99
C ASN A 335 5.87 -6.28 9.61
N MET A 336 4.86 -5.47 9.60
CA MET A 336 4.11 -5.02 8.44
C MET A 336 4.09 -3.49 8.40
N TYR A 337 4.07 -2.90 7.21
CA TYR A 337 3.89 -1.47 7.03
C TYR A 337 3.22 -1.17 5.69
N GLU A 338 2.60 0.00 5.58
CA GLU A 338 1.99 0.50 4.36
C GLU A 338 2.91 1.54 3.68
N ASN A 339 3.12 1.37 2.39
CA ASN A 339 3.77 2.38 1.57
C ASN A 339 3.07 2.46 0.20
N GLN A 340 2.68 3.67 -0.21
CA GLN A 340 1.99 3.91 -1.49
C GLN A 340 0.76 3.00 -1.69
N HIS A 341 -0.09 2.88 -0.67
CA HIS A 341 -1.29 2.02 -0.66
C HIS A 341 -1.01 0.53 -0.94
N LYS A 342 0.18 0.07 -0.60
CA LYS A 342 0.58 -1.34 -0.64
C LYS A 342 1.09 -1.76 0.72
N LEU A 343 0.85 -3.01 1.06
CA LEU A 343 1.27 -3.61 2.31
C LEU A 343 2.58 -4.36 2.11
N TYR A 344 3.55 -4.13 2.98
CA TYR A 344 4.87 -4.75 2.92
C TYR A 344 5.18 -5.50 4.21
N VAL A 345 5.93 -6.58 4.06
CA VAL A 345 6.49 -7.38 5.16
C VAL A 345 7.99 -7.53 4.98
N GLN A 346 8.71 -7.77 6.07
CA GLN A 346 10.11 -8.18 6.00
C GLN A 346 10.23 -9.70 5.99
N GLY A 347 11.07 -10.22 5.11
CA GLY A 347 11.40 -11.63 5.00
C GLY A 347 12.90 -11.89 5.00
N LEU A 348 13.27 -13.16 5.20
CA LEU A 348 14.60 -13.68 4.90
C LEU A 348 14.49 -14.68 3.77
N LEU A 349 15.28 -14.49 2.73
CA LEU A 349 15.41 -15.38 1.58
C LEU A 349 16.84 -15.89 1.53
N ASN A 350 17.04 -17.18 1.79
CA ASN A 350 18.38 -17.76 1.98
C ASN A 350 19.27 -16.94 2.93
N GLY A 351 18.67 -16.38 4.01
CA GLY A 351 19.37 -15.53 4.98
C GLY A 351 19.52 -14.07 4.58
N VAL A 352 19.13 -13.68 3.35
CA VAL A 352 19.15 -12.28 2.91
C VAL A 352 17.86 -11.59 3.32
N ARG A 353 17.97 -10.46 4.03
CA ARG A 353 16.82 -9.65 4.41
C ARG A 353 16.22 -8.99 3.18
N SER A 354 14.92 -9.16 3.02
CA SER A 354 14.14 -8.64 1.90
C SER A 354 12.87 -7.93 2.38
N THR A 355 12.44 -6.98 1.60
CA THR A 355 11.17 -6.27 1.75
C THR A 355 10.21 -6.75 0.66
N LEU A 356 9.13 -7.41 1.05
CA LEU A 356 8.19 -8.04 0.14
C LEU A 356 6.82 -7.38 0.23
N MET A 357 6.25 -7.00 -0.91
CA MET A 357 4.84 -6.61 -0.98
C MET A 357 3.97 -7.85 -0.72
N LEU A 358 2.96 -7.69 0.11
CA LEU A 358 2.00 -8.75 0.42
C LEU A 358 0.83 -8.68 -0.55
N ASP A 359 0.60 -9.75 -1.30
CA ASP A 359 -0.41 -9.81 -2.35
C ASP A 359 -1.21 -11.12 -2.29
N THR A 360 -2.38 -11.06 -1.65
CA THR A 360 -3.28 -12.22 -1.57
C THR A 360 -4.08 -12.46 -2.86
N GLY A 361 -4.07 -11.52 -3.79
CA GLY A 361 -4.60 -11.67 -5.16
C GLY A 361 -3.67 -12.43 -6.10
N LEU A 362 -2.42 -12.69 -5.67
CA LEU A 362 -1.43 -13.43 -6.43
C LEU A 362 -1.42 -14.91 -6.00
N ASP A 363 -1.84 -15.81 -6.90
CA ASP A 363 -1.64 -17.25 -6.73
C ASP A 363 -0.22 -17.62 -7.20
N GLY A 364 0.74 -17.52 -6.32
CA GLY A 364 2.13 -17.82 -6.67
C GLY A 364 3.03 -17.81 -5.45
N PRO A 365 4.27 -18.26 -5.66
CA PRO A 365 5.28 -18.25 -4.61
C PRO A 365 5.76 -16.83 -4.31
N VAL A 366 6.98 -16.71 -3.84
CA VAL A 366 7.65 -15.42 -3.74
C VAL A 366 8.22 -15.05 -5.12
N LEU A 367 7.82 -13.87 -5.61
CA LEU A 367 8.37 -13.26 -6.82
C LEU A 367 9.45 -12.26 -6.42
N LEU A 368 10.67 -12.41 -6.93
CA LEU A 368 11.79 -11.50 -6.66
C LEU A 368 12.09 -10.64 -7.88
N SER A 369 12.55 -9.43 -7.64
CA SER A 369 13.17 -8.64 -8.69
C SER A 369 14.55 -9.20 -9.05
N GLU A 370 14.86 -9.28 -10.34
CA GLU A 370 16.21 -9.70 -10.79
C GLU A 370 17.29 -8.77 -10.23
N ARG A 371 17.00 -7.48 -10.09
CA ARG A 371 17.89 -6.50 -9.46
C ARG A 371 18.29 -6.92 -8.05
N PHE A 372 17.34 -7.37 -7.21
CA PHE A 372 17.64 -7.80 -5.85
C PHE A 372 18.50 -9.07 -5.85
N ALA A 373 18.19 -10.05 -6.70
CA ALA A 373 19.01 -11.27 -6.82
C ALA A 373 20.45 -10.95 -7.27
N LEU A 374 20.62 -10.03 -8.23
CA LEU A 374 21.95 -9.57 -8.69
C LEU A 374 22.77 -8.89 -7.59
N GLN A 375 22.14 -8.29 -6.59
CA GLN A 375 22.83 -7.71 -5.44
C GLN A 375 23.31 -8.76 -4.43
N HIS A 376 22.79 -9.99 -4.51
CA HIS A 376 23.05 -11.07 -3.57
C HIS A 376 23.40 -12.41 -4.29
N PRO A 377 24.38 -12.44 -5.20
CA PRO A 377 24.60 -13.57 -6.10
C PRO A 377 25.02 -14.86 -5.40
N SER A 378 25.60 -14.77 -4.21
CA SER A 378 26.02 -15.94 -3.42
C SER A 378 24.84 -16.66 -2.77
N GLN A 379 23.82 -15.94 -2.33
CA GLN A 379 22.63 -16.48 -1.66
C GLN A 379 21.46 -16.70 -2.62
N LEU A 380 21.39 -15.87 -3.66
CA LEU A 380 20.32 -15.86 -4.66
C LEU A 380 20.93 -15.94 -6.07
N PRO A 381 21.59 -17.05 -6.42
CA PRO A 381 22.18 -17.22 -7.74
C PRO A 381 21.09 -17.14 -8.81
N LEU A 382 21.40 -16.51 -9.95
CA LEU A 382 20.48 -16.41 -11.07
C LEU A 382 20.49 -17.70 -11.89
N PRO A 383 19.43 -18.52 -11.83
CA PRO A 383 19.30 -19.68 -12.70
C PRO A 383 19.14 -19.27 -14.18
N PRO A 384 19.29 -20.20 -15.14
CA PRO A 384 18.99 -19.93 -16.53
C PRO A 384 17.56 -19.43 -16.72
N LEU A 385 17.36 -18.54 -17.69
CA LEU A 385 16.05 -18.07 -18.09
C LEU A 385 15.24 -19.24 -18.67
N GLN A 386 14.01 -19.40 -18.21
CA GLN A 386 13.10 -20.43 -18.65
C GLN A 386 11.82 -19.80 -19.19
N GLN A 387 11.31 -20.33 -20.28
CA GLN A 387 9.95 -20.02 -20.72
C GLN A 387 8.99 -20.97 -20.03
N LEU A 388 8.17 -20.45 -19.14
CA LEU A 388 7.10 -21.24 -18.55
C LEU A 388 5.99 -21.44 -19.58
N ARG A 389 5.40 -22.65 -19.56
CA ARG A 389 4.19 -22.92 -20.34
C ARG A 389 2.94 -22.23 -19.76
N GLN A 390 3.12 -21.37 -18.76
CA GLN A 390 2.08 -20.59 -18.14
C GLN A 390 1.95 -19.25 -18.82
N LEU A 391 0.70 -18.78 -18.88
CA LEU A 391 0.39 -17.41 -19.27
C LEU A 391 0.22 -16.61 -17.99
N ASP A 392 0.92 -15.48 -17.91
CA ASP A 392 0.67 -14.48 -16.88
C ASP A 392 -0.54 -13.66 -17.34
N VAL A 393 -1.69 -13.91 -16.72
CA VAL A 393 -2.92 -13.17 -16.97
C VAL A 393 -3.13 -12.22 -15.79
N ASN A 394 -2.82 -10.95 -16.01
CA ASN A 394 -3.22 -9.92 -15.08
C ASN A 394 -4.38 -9.11 -15.68
N LEU A 395 -4.97 -8.21 -14.91
CA LEU A 395 -6.11 -7.39 -15.34
C LEU A 395 -5.87 -6.59 -16.64
N HIS A 396 -4.64 -6.51 -17.15
CA HIS A 396 -4.28 -5.59 -18.23
C HIS A 396 -3.41 -6.19 -19.31
N GLN A 397 -2.82 -7.35 -19.10
CA GLN A 397 -1.92 -7.99 -20.07
C GLN A 397 -1.97 -9.49 -19.93
N THR A 398 -1.81 -10.15 -21.06
CA THR A 398 -1.48 -11.57 -21.10
C THR A 398 -0.16 -11.71 -21.85
N LYS A 399 0.82 -12.29 -21.21
CA LYS A 399 2.13 -12.54 -21.82
C LYS A 399 2.65 -13.92 -21.44
N ARG A 400 3.49 -14.47 -22.28
CA ARG A 400 4.30 -15.63 -21.90
C ARG A 400 5.24 -15.21 -20.79
N VAL A 401 5.34 -16.07 -19.78
CA VAL A 401 6.22 -15.82 -18.67
C VAL A 401 7.62 -16.33 -18.99
N GLU A 402 8.54 -15.39 -19.10
CA GLU A 402 9.97 -15.69 -19.07
C GLU A 402 10.45 -15.38 -17.66
N THR A 403 10.94 -16.38 -16.97
CA THR A 403 11.33 -16.28 -15.57
C THR A 403 12.52 -17.17 -15.26
N ARG A 404 13.14 -16.93 -14.14
CA ARG A 404 14.14 -17.83 -13.54
C ARG A 404 13.55 -18.48 -12.32
N LEU A 405 13.70 -19.79 -12.19
CA LEU A 405 13.20 -20.53 -11.03
C LEU A 405 14.41 -20.93 -10.17
N LEU A 406 14.47 -20.38 -8.96
CA LEU A 406 15.43 -20.78 -7.94
C LEU A 406 14.77 -21.76 -6.99
N GLU A 407 15.10 -23.03 -7.15
CA GLU A 407 14.55 -24.11 -6.33
C GLU A 407 15.32 -24.25 -5.00
N GLY A 408 14.66 -24.81 -4.01
CA GLY A 408 15.28 -25.15 -2.73
C GLY A 408 15.60 -23.96 -1.83
N ALA A 409 15.00 -22.80 -2.09
CA ALA A 409 15.21 -21.61 -1.28
C ALA A 409 14.58 -21.73 0.12
N ASN A 410 15.23 -21.14 1.11
CA ASN A 410 14.68 -20.97 2.44
C ASN A 410 13.98 -19.63 2.52
N PHE A 411 12.73 -19.63 2.99
CA PHE A 411 11.94 -18.43 3.17
C PHE A 411 11.40 -18.34 4.59
N GLN A 412 11.45 -17.15 5.16
CA GLN A 412 10.93 -16.84 6.49
C GLN A 412 10.40 -15.40 6.51
N ILE A 413 9.26 -15.17 7.16
CA ILE A 413 8.77 -13.81 7.47
C ILE A 413 9.22 -13.42 8.88
N LEU A 414 9.81 -12.22 9.00
CA LEU A 414 10.34 -11.69 10.25
C LEU A 414 9.24 -10.93 11.04
N PRO A 415 9.33 -10.81 12.39
CA PRO A 415 10.31 -11.36 13.32
C PRO A 415 9.89 -12.70 13.94
N ASP A 416 8.73 -13.24 13.58
CA ASP A 416 7.94 -14.13 14.44
C ASP A 416 8.38 -15.58 14.51
N ALA A 417 9.43 -16.04 13.86
CA ALA A 417 9.83 -17.38 14.22
C ALA A 417 11.17 -17.84 13.64
N PRO A 418 12.09 -18.23 14.50
CA PRO A 418 13.13 -19.18 14.14
C PRO A 418 12.56 -20.56 13.72
N ARG A 419 11.23 -20.77 13.84
CA ARG A 419 10.55 -22.07 13.60
C ARG A 419 9.94 -22.21 12.20
N LEU A 420 9.77 -21.16 11.43
CA LEU A 420 9.11 -21.20 10.13
C LEU A 420 10.10 -21.00 8.96
N VAL A 421 11.32 -21.52 9.07
CA VAL A 421 12.15 -21.69 7.89
C VAL A 421 11.56 -22.87 7.10
N ARG A 422 10.89 -22.58 6.00
CA ARG A 422 10.47 -23.61 5.05
C ARG A 422 11.60 -23.85 4.05
N PRO A 423 12.28 -24.99 4.11
CA PRO A 423 13.24 -25.37 3.09
C PRO A 423 12.49 -25.82 1.83
N GLY A 424 13.07 -25.55 0.69
CA GLY A 424 12.61 -26.13 -0.57
C GLY A 424 11.56 -25.32 -1.33
N LEU A 425 11.34 -24.04 -0.97
CA LEU A 425 10.46 -23.16 -1.76
C LEU A 425 11.10 -22.85 -3.12
N THR A 426 10.31 -22.85 -4.17
CA THR A 426 10.71 -22.35 -5.47
C THR A 426 10.46 -20.85 -5.53
N LEU A 427 11.50 -20.04 -5.69
CA LEU A 427 11.38 -18.60 -5.91
C LEU A 427 11.30 -18.35 -7.42
N ARG A 428 10.47 -17.41 -7.81
CA ARG A 428 10.41 -16.91 -9.17
C ARG A 428 11.15 -15.58 -9.24
N ILE A 429 12.12 -15.45 -10.15
CA ILE A 429 12.89 -14.23 -10.37
C ILE A 429 12.52 -13.66 -11.72
N ASP A 430 11.88 -12.51 -11.73
CA ASP A 430 11.40 -11.87 -12.95
C ASP A 430 12.26 -10.68 -13.37
N GLN A 431 12.58 -10.65 -14.68
CA GLN A 431 13.23 -9.49 -15.31
C GLN A 431 12.31 -8.30 -15.45
N ASN A 432 10.99 -8.55 -15.51
CA ASN A 432 10.00 -7.54 -15.86
C ASN A 432 9.32 -6.95 -14.62
N ALA A 433 9.46 -5.78 -14.51
CA ALA A 433 8.76 -4.52 -14.26
C ALA A 433 7.49 -4.48 -13.40
N ILE A 434 6.81 -5.56 -13.05
CA ILE A 434 5.77 -5.49 -12.01
C ILE A 434 6.41 -4.94 -10.73
N HIS A 435 7.68 -5.30 -10.50
CA HIS A 435 8.47 -4.88 -9.35
C HIS A 435 9.13 -3.50 -9.47
N GLN A 436 9.27 -2.95 -10.68
CA GLN A 436 9.85 -1.61 -10.86
C GLN A 436 8.91 -0.49 -10.38
N GLN A 437 7.62 -0.80 -10.22
CA GLN A 437 6.62 0.14 -9.69
C GLN A 437 6.50 0.08 -8.16
N HIS A 438 7.14 -0.89 -7.51
CA HIS A 438 7.07 -1.11 -6.06
C HIS A 438 8.41 -0.81 -5.41
N SER A 439 8.36 -0.25 -4.20
CA SER A 439 9.56 0.06 -3.39
C SER A 439 10.18 -1.15 -2.70
N GLY A 440 9.69 -2.38 -3.00
CA GLY A 440 10.16 -3.62 -2.40
C GLY A 440 11.11 -4.42 -3.28
N ASP A 441 11.68 -5.47 -2.69
CA ASP A 441 12.59 -6.41 -3.35
C ASP A 441 11.83 -7.51 -4.11
N GLY A 442 10.53 -7.65 -3.81
CA GLY A 442 9.67 -8.64 -4.43
C GLY A 442 8.23 -8.60 -3.91
N VAL A 443 7.49 -9.67 -4.22
CA VAL A 443 6.10 -9.88 -3.81
C VAL A 443 5.98 -11.26 -3.19
N VAL A 444 5.25 -11.40 -2.09
CA VAL A 444 4.83 -12.68 -1.53
C VAL A 444 3.36 -12.93 -1.84
N GLY A 445 3.09 -13.98 -2.62
CA GLY A 445 1.75 -14.44 -2.96
C GLY A 445 1.22 -15.52 -2.04
N MET A 446 0.05 -16.04 -2.35
CA MET A 446 -0.67 -17.03 -1.52
C MET A 446 0.11 -18.32 -1.30
N GLU A 447 0.85 -18.82 -2.30
CA GLU A 447 1.69 -20.01 -2.14
C GLU A 447 2.83 -19.75 -1.13
N GLY A 448 3.48 -18.56 -1.21
CA GLY A 448 4.50 -18.14 -0.26
C GLY A 448 3.96 -17.97 1.16
N LEU A 449 2.78 -17.41 1.32
CA LEU A 449 2.10 -17.29 2.63
C LEU A 449 1.73 -18.65 3.19
N ARG A 450 1.16 -19.54 2.36
CA ARG A 450 0.83 -20.93 2.73
C ARG A 450 2.06 -21.74 3.15
N ALA A 451 3.21 -21.46 2.54
CA ALA A 451 4.46 -22.08 2.93
C ALA A 451 4.90 -21.67 4.35
N CYS A 452 4.51 -20.49 4.85
CA CYS A 452 4.77 -20.05 6.22
C CYS A 452 3.78 -20.62 7.23
N GLY A 453 2.53 -20.87 6.84
CA GLY A 453 1.50 -21.46 7.70
C GLY A 453 0.16 -21.62 7.00
N SER A 454 -0.65 -22.55 7.48
CA SER A 454 -1.99 -22.77 6.91
C SER A 454 -3.02 -21.74 7.40
N ARG A 455 -2.69 -20.99 8.43
CA ARG A 455 -3.51 -19.91 8.95
C ARG A 455 -2.64 -18.69 9.22
N PHE A 456 -3.05 -17.53 8.72
CA PHE A 456 -2.35 -16.28 8.96
C PHE A 456 -3.32 -15.13 9.23
N THR A 457 -2.85 -14.17 10.02
CA THR A 457 -3.61 -12.99 10.43
C THR A 457 -2.89 -11.71 10.04
N LEU A 458 -3.60 -10.83 9.34
CA LEU A 458 -3.22 -9.46 9.08
C LEU A 458 -3.85 -8.58 10.17
N ASP A 459 -3.07 -8.18 11.15
CA ASP A 459 -3.48 -7.27 12.23
C ASP A 459 -3.13 -5.83 11.85
N PHE A 460 -4.13 -5.08 11.43
CA PHE A 460 -3.98 -3.68 11.00
C PHE A 460 -3.93 -2.68 12.16
N VAL A 461 -4.24 -3.10 13.37
CA VAL A 461 -4.11 -2.27 14.58
C VAL A 461 -2.65 -2.24 15.02
N ASN A 462 -2.01 -3.40 15.03
CA ASN A 462 -0.62 -3.56 15.48
C ASN A 462 0.38 -3.60 14.32
N MET A 463 -0.10 -3.54 13.08
CA MET A 463 0.69 -3.69 11.85
C MET A 463 1.55 -4.96 11.88
N ARG A 464 0.88 -6.10 12.07
CA ARG A 464 1.52 -7.41 12.18
C ARG A 464 0.88 -8.44 11.26
N LEU A 465 1.75 -9.23 10.63
CA LEU A 465 1.41 -10.51 10.03
C LEU A 465 1.90 -11.60 10.98
N SER A 466 1.00 -12.50 11.37
CA SER A 466 1.29 -13.66 12.22
C SER A 466 0.76 -14.95 11.60
N PHE A 467 1.38 -16.06 11.96
CA PHE A 467 1.01 -17.40 11.51
C PHE A 467 0.74 -18.31 12.73
N ASP A 468 -0.31 -19.13 12.64
CA ASP A 468 -0.67 -20.14 13.62
C ASP A 468 -0.35 -21.55 13.11
#